data_c900fc3a8e359d20a8e945b4b5fb42b9
#
_entry.id   c900fc3a8e359d20a8e945b4b5fb42b9
#
_cell.length_a   1.000
_cell.length_b   1.000
_cell.length_c   1.000
_cell.angle_alpha   90.00
_cell.angle_beta   90.00
_cell.angle_gamma   90.00
#
_symmetry.space_group_name_H-M   'P 1'
#
loop_
_entity.id
_entity.type
_entity.pdbx_description
1 polymer ?
#
loop_
_entity_poly.entity_id
_entity_poly.type
_entity_poly.pdbx_seq_one_letter_code
_entity_poly.pdbx_strand_id
1 'polypeptide(L)'
;PGVDMEATFAAMQEAGIDGVMLHAVTEEDYKGDIEIAKKYGITVYAWLWTLNPPRQDRPCMLEEQPELFDVNRNGQSLADYKAYVNSYKFMCPVLPEVKENLVQRTKWLCEIDGIDGVCLDYCRLVDVVLPISLSYNYNITQDGEVFPQWDFGYHPAMLEEFQKEFGYDPREQEDPSRDAKWQQFRCDKITECANLMAETIRSYGKVVTASPFATPKVASFMV
;
A
#
# COMPACT_ATOMS: atom_id res chain seq x y z
N PRO A 1 8.98 -21.43 -15.75
CA PRO A 1 8.42 -22.58 -15.10
C PRO A 1 7.65 -22.10 -13.88
N GLY A 2 6.33 -22.42 -13.84
CA GLY A 2 5.48 -22.08 -12.71
C GLY A 2 5.92 -22.79 -11.44
N VAL A 3 5.54 -22.22 -10.28
CA VAL A 3 5.72 -22.86 -8.98
C VAL A 3 4.79 -24.08 -8.94
N ASP A 4 5.31 -25.23 -8.50
CA ASP A 4 4.47 -26.41 -8.21
C ASP A 4 3.75 -26.14 -6.88
N MET A 5 2.50 -25.69 -6.94
CA MET A 5 1.70 -25.34 -5.78
C MET A 5 1.37 -26.56 -4.92
N GLU A 6 1.16 -27.73 -5.51
CA GLU A 6 0.93 -28.97 -4.76
C GLU A 6 2.14 -29.32 -3.87
N ALA A 7 3.35 -29.35 -4.46
CA ALA A 7 4.57 -29.60 -3.73
C ALA A 7 4.86 -28.49 -2.68
N THR A 8 4.53 -27.26 -3.01
CA THR A 8 4.75 -26.10 -2.11
C THR A 8 3.86 -26.20 -0.87
N PHE A 9 2.57 -26.44 -1.03
CA PHE A 9 1.65 -26.57 0.12
C PHE A 9 1.90 -27.82 0.94
N ALA A 10 2.32 -28.93 0.32
CA ALA A 10 2.77 -30.12 1.04
C ALA A 10 3.96 -29.80 1.97
N ALA A 11 4.98 -29.11 1.43
CA ALA A 11 6.15 -28.71 2.21
C ALA A 11 5.80 -27.70 3.33
N MET A 12 4.86 -26.79 3.08
CA MET A 12 4.36 -25.86 4.10
C MET A 12 3.68 -26.60 5.24
N GLN A 13 2.83 -27.57 4.95
CA GLN A 13 2.18 -28.41 5.96
C GLN A 13 3.19 -29.17 6.81
N GLU A 14 4.19 -29.80 6.17
CA GLU A 14 5.27 -30.50 6.87
C GLU A 14 6.09 -29.57 7.78
N ALA A 15 6.25 -28.31 7.38
CA ALA A 15 6.93 -27.28 8.17
C ALA A 15 6.06 -26.68 9.29
N GLY A 16 4.79 -27.07 9.41
CA GLY A 16 3.86 -26.54 10.41
C GLY A 16 3.34 -25.15 10.09
N ILE A 17 3.25 -24.79 8.80
CA ILE A 17 2.67 -23.52 8.34
C ILE A 17 1.17 -23.74 8.15
N ASP A 18 0.35 -22.95 8.87
CA ASP A 18 -1.10 -23.07 8.91
C ASP A 18 -1.83 -22.09 7.97
N GLY A 19 -1.14 -21.11 7.42
CA GLY A 19 -1.75 -20.10 6.56
C GLY A 19 -0.76 -19.40 5.64
N VAL A 20 -1.27 -18.90 4.52
CA VAL A 20 -0.50 -18.17 3.51
C VAL A 20 -1.20 -16.89 3.08
N MET A 21 -0.42 -15.91 2.66
CA MET A 21 -0.89 -14.72 1.96
C MET A 21 -0.63 -14.90 0.47
N LEU A 22 -1.70 -15.09 -0.30
CA LEU A 22 -1.64 -15.28 -1.75
C LEU A 22 -1.95 -13.98 -2.49
N HIS A 23 -1.18 -13.72 -3.54
CA HIS A 23 -1.47 -12.71 -4.53
C HIS A 23 -1.72 -13.39 -5.87
N ALA A 24 -2.94 -13.33 -6.35
CA ALA A 24 -3.32 -13.80 -7.67
C ALA A 24 -3.94 -12.65 -8.49
N VAL A 25 -3.93 -12.80 -9.81
CA VAL A 25 -4.40 -11.77 -10.74
C VAL A 25 -5.88 -11.96 -11.06
N THR A 26 -6.30 -13.21 -11.17
CA THR A 26 -7.67 -13.59 -11.52
C THR A 26 -8.34 -14.39 -10.41
N GLU A 27 -9.66 -14.40 -10.40
CA GLU A 27 -10.44 -15.25 -9.51
C GLU A 27 -10.16 -16.74 -9.75
N GLU A 28 -9.90 -17.13 -11.00
CA GLU A 28 -9.59 -18.50 -11.37
C GLU A 28 -8.26 -18.97 -10.77
N ASP A 29 -7.22 -18.09 -10.80
CA ASP A 29 -5.94 -18.37 -10.17
C ASP A 29 -6.11 -18.57 -8.65
N TYR A 30 -6.88 -17.71 -7.98
CA TYR A 30 -7.20 -17.88 -6.57
C TYR A 30 -7.90 -19.21 -6.30
N LYS A 31 -8.93 -19.57 -7.08
CA LYS A 31 -9.67 -20.82 -6.88
C LYS A 31 -8.79 -22.04 -7.01
N GLY A 32 -7.90 -22.06 -7.99
CA GLY A 32 -6.95 -23.16 -8.19
C GLY A 32 -6.04 -23.35 -6.98
N ASP A 33 -5.43 -22.26 -6.48
CA ASP A 33 -4.53 -22.29 -5.33
C ASP A 33 -5.28 -22.63 -4.02
N ILE A 34 -6.51 -22.12 -3.85
CA ILE A 34 -7.36 -22.42 -2.69
C ILE A 34 -7.73 -23.89 -2.63
N GLU A 35 -8.08 -24.51 -3.76
CA GLU A 35 -8.40 -25.95 -3.81
C GLU A 35 -7.21 -26.80 -3.34
N ILE A 36 -6.00 -26.43 -3.75
CA ILE A 36 -4.79 -27.11 -3.30
C ILE A 36 -4.54 -26.86 -1.81
N ALA A 37 -4.60 -25.59 -1.35
CA ALA A 37 -4.38 -25.23 0.05
C ALA A 37 -5.32 -25.99 1.01
N LYS A 38 -6.59 -26.14 0.62
CA LYS A 38 -7.59 -26.90 1.39
C LYS A 38 -7.21 -28.36 1.61
N LYS A 39 -6.55 -29.03 0.65
CA LYS A 39 -6.09 -30.41 0.80
C LYS A 39 -5.06 -30.56 1.92
N TYR A 40 -4.30 -29.52 2.16
CA TYR A 40 -3.23 -29.47 3.17
C TYR A 40 -3.65 -28.75 4.46
N GLY A 41 -4.92 -28.35 4.58
CA GLY A 41 -5.44 -27.63 5.76
C GLY A 41 -4.84 -26.24 5.95
N ILE A 42 -4.42 -25.59 4.88
CA ILE A 42 -3.80 -24.27 4.91
C ILE A 42 -4.85 -23.19 4.68
N THR A 43 -4.93 -22.24 5.60
CA THR A 43 -5.78 -21.04 5.52
C THR A 43 -5.25 -20.07 4.48
N VAL A 44 -6.14 -19.48 3.67
CA VAL A 44 -5.74 -18.58 2.58
C VAL A 44 -6.22 -17.16 2.86
N TYR A 45 -5.27 -16.24 2.94
CA TYR A 45 -5.50 -14.80 2.98
C TYR A 45 -5.14 -14.18 1.64
N ALA A 46 -6.02 -13.36 1.07
CA ALA A 46 -5.68 -12.59 -0.12
C ALA A 46 -4.72 -11.45 0.25
N TRP A 47 -3.60 -11.34 -0.46
CA TRP A 47 -2.62 -10.27 -0.26
C TRP A 47 -2.96 -9.07 -1.13
N LEU A 48 -3.56 -8.05 -0.51
CA LEU A 48 -4.01 -6.84 -1.20
C LEU A 48 -2.94 -5.75 -1.15
N TRP A 49 -2.46 -5.37 -2.32
CA TRP A 49 -1.67 -4.16 -2.50
C TRP A 49 -2.61 -2.97 -2.54
N THR A 50 -2.63 -2.18 -1.47
CA THR A 50 -3.63 -1.14 -1.26
C THR A 50 -3.36 0.12 -2.11
N LEU A 51 -2.66 1.11 -1.55
CA LEU A 51 -2.41 2.39 -2.23
C LEU A 51 -1.40 2.31 -3.38
N ASN A 52 -0.57 1.27 -3.44
CA ASN A 52 0.30 1.01 -4.58
C ASN A 52 -0.39 -0.04 -5.48
N PRO A 53 -1.12 0.36 -6.54
CA PRO A 53 -1.94 -0.57 -7.32
C PRO A 53 -1.11 -1.69 -7.96
N PRO A 54 -1.69 -2.87 -8.16
CA PRO A 54 -1.03 -4.00 -8.79
C PRO A 54 -0.49 -3.65 -10.18
N ARG A 55 0.55 -4.37 -10.61
CA ARG A 55 1.22 -4.07 -11.90
C ARG A 55 0.32 -4.22 -13.11
N GLN A 56 -0.63 -5.15 -13.09
CA GLN A 56 -1.57 -5.38 -14.18
C GLN A 56 -2.55 -4.22 -14.38
N ASP A 57 -2.93 -3.52 -13.31
CA ASP A 57 -3.89 -2.43 -13.37
C ASP A 57 -3.24 -1.08 -13.69
N ARG A 58 -1.94 -0.94 -13.41
CA ARG A 58 -1.19 0.31 -13.54
C ARG A 58 -1.16 0.95 -14.92
N PRO A 59 -0.95 0.18 -16.03
CA PRO A 59 -0.86 0.82 -17.34
C PRO A 59 -2.12 1.62 -17.67
N CYS A 60 -3.29 1.03 -17.46
CA CYS A 60 -4.57 1.69 -17.68
C CYS A 60 -4.74 2.90 -16.75
N MET A 61 -4.50 2.71 -15.44
CA MET A 61 -4.64 3.80 -14.47
C MET A 61 -3.68 4.97 -14.75
N LEU A 62 -2.43 4.69 -15.13
CA LEU A 62 -1.45 5.75 -15.46
C LEU A 62 -1.82 6.51 -16.74
N GLU A 63 -2.45 5.85 -17.70
CA GLU A 63 -2.86 6.45 -18.96
C GLU A 63 -4.18 7.22 -18.83
N GLU A 64 -5.15 6.63 -18.13
CA GLU A 64 -6.52 7.14 -18.07
C GLU A 64 -6.80 8.06 -16.87
N GLN A 65 -6.09 7.87 -15.76
CA GLN A 65 -6.32 8.54 -14.47
C GLN A 65 -5.01 8.96 -13.78
N PRO A 66 -4.08 9.67 -14.47
CA PRO A 66 -2.80 10.05 -13.90
C PRO A 66 -2.93 10.97 -12.66
N GLU A 67 -4.05 11.66 -12.52
CA GLU A 67 -4.37 12.55 -11.40
C GLU A 67 -4.62 11.80 -10.08
N LEU A 68 -4.80 10.48 -10.10
CA LEU A 68 -4.99 9.69 -8.88
C LEU A 68 -3.67 9.45 -8.12
N PHE A 69 -2.54 9.66 -8.79
CA PHE A 69 -1.24 9.33 -8.21
C PHE A 69 -0.68 10.46 -7.34
N ASP A 70 -0.02 10.05 -6.27
CA ASP A 70 0.50 10.96 -5.27
C ASP A 70 1.66 11.82 -5.81
N VAL A 71 1.90 12.94 -5.13
CA VAL A 71 2.84 13.98 -5.54
C VAL A 71 3.88 14.18 -4.45
N ASN A 72 5.14 14.35 -4.83
CA ASN A 72 6.22 14.65 -3.89
C ASN A 72 6.28 16.16 -3.55
N ARG A 73 7.11 16.50 -2.57
CA ARG A 73 7.30 17.89 -2.10
C ARG A 73 7.79 18.85 -3.20
N ASN A 74 8.43 18.34 -4.25
CA ASN A 74 8.85 19.13 -5.42
C ASN A 74 7.71 19.31 -6.45
N GLY A 75 6.52 18.80 -6.21
CA GLY A 75 5.38 18.89 -7.13
C GLY A 75 5.41 17.85 -8.27
N GLN A 76 6.21 16.80 -8.17
CA GLN A 76 6.31 15.76 -9.20
C GLN A 76 5.35 14.61 -8.86
N SER A 77 4.45 14.28 -9.80
CA SER A 77 3.49 13.18 -9.65
C SER A 77 4.17 11.83 -9.89
N LEU A 78 3.79 10.82 -9.11
CA LEU A 78 4.17 9.43 -9.36
C LEU A 78 3.64 8.87 -10.68
N ALA A 79 2.67 9.52 -11.31
CA ALA A 79 2.26 9.13 -12.66
C ALA A 79 3.47 9.13 -13.62
N ASP A 80 4.25 10.21 -13.61
CA ASP A 80 5.41 10.41 -14.50
C ASP A 80 6.74 10.22 -13.79
N TYR A 81 6.84 10.66 -12.53
CA TYR A 81 8.08 10.62 -11.76
C TYR A 81 8.44 9.19 -11.36
N LYS A 82 9.71 8.88 -11.44
CA LYS A 82 10.26 7.62 -10.92
C LYS A 82 10.81 7.85 -9.53
N ALA A 83 10.11 7.35 -8.52
CA ALA A 83 10.68 7.21 -7.19
C ALA A 83 11.91 6.28 -7.22
N TYR A 84 12.67 6.20 -6.13
CA TYR A 84 13.85 5.34 -6.05
C TYR A 84 13.55 3.84 -6.29
N VAL A 85 12.30 3.40 -6.09
CA VAL A 85 11.80 2.10 -6.54
C VAL A 85 10.88 2.32 -7.74
N ASN A 86 11.29 1.87 -8.92
CA ASN A 86 10.54 2.06 -10.17
C ASN A 86 9.10 1.52 -10.15
N SER A 87 8.83 0.56 -9.26
CA SER A 87 7.51 -0.04 -9.09
C SER A 87 6.59 0.73 -8.14
N TYR A 88 7.05 1.81 -7.53
CA TYR A 88 6.21 2.62 -6.65
C TYR A 88 5.38 3.60 -7.46
N LYS A 89 4.07 3.38 -7.43
CA LYS A 89 3.03 4.17 -8.06
C LYS A 89 1.88 4.35 -7.07
N PHE A 90 2.17 4.99 -5.93
CA PHE A 90 1.18 5.18 -4.88
C PHE A 90 0.12 6.20 -5.29
N MET A 91 -1.12 5.90 -4.94
CA MET A 91 -2.27 6.78 -5.14
C MET A 91 -2.48 7.72 -3.94
N CYS A 92 -3.09 8.87 -4.20
CA CYS A 92 -3.41 9.84 -3.16
C CYS A 92 -4.58 9.35 -2.28
N PRO A 93 -4.41 9.19 -0.96
CA PRO A 93 -5.39 8.54 -0.08
C PRO A 93 -6.66 9.35 0.17
N VAL A 94 -6.67 10.66 -0.11
CA VAL A 94 -7.85 11.51 0.16
C VAL A 94 -8.86 11.49 -0.98
N LEU A 95 -8.45 11.10 -2.18
CA LEU A 95 -9.33 11.13 -3.36
C LEU A 95 -10.49 10.13 -3.23
N PRO A 96 -11.74 10.58 -3.45
CA PRO A 96 -12.90 9.69 -3.40
C PRO A 96 -12.78 8.49 -4.34
N GLU A 97 -12.24 8.69 -5.54
CA GLU A 97 -12.04 7.67 -6.56
C GLU A 97 -11.04 6.60 -6.09
N VAL A 98 -10.00 7.00 -5.36
CA VAL A 98 -9.03 6.08 -4.76
C VAL A 98 -9.68 5.26 -3.65
N LYS A 99 -10.45 5.92 -2.77
CA LYS A 99 -11.19 5.23 -1.69
C LYS A 99 -12.20 4.23 -2.26
N GLU A 100 -12.92 4.60 -3.31
CA GLU A 100 -13.84 3.70 -3.99
C GLU A 100 -13.11 2.51 -4.63
N ASN A 101 -12.01 2.73 -5.32
CA ASN A 101 -11.18 1.66 -5.89
C ASN A 101 -10.72 0.68 -4.80
N LEU A 102 -10.24 1.18 -3.65
CA LEU A 102 -9.84 0.33 -2.52
C LEU A 102 -10.99 -0.54 -2.02
N VAL A 103 -12.20 0.03 -1.87
CA VAL A 103 -13.39 -0.70 -1.45
C VAL A 103 -13.80 -1.76 -2.47
N GLN A 104 -13.82 -1.43 -3.76
CA GLN A 104 -14.23 -2.36 -4.81
C GLN A 104 -13.27 -3.55 -4.90
N ARG A 105 -11.96 -3.30 -4.86
CA ARG A 105 -10.95 -4.35 -4.85
C ARG A 105 -11.04 -5.24 -3.62
N THR A 106 -11.32 -4.63 -2.46
CA THR A 106 -11.53 -5.37 -1.21
C THR A 106 -12.76 -6.27 -1.28
N LYS A 107 -13.89 -5.75 -1.80
CA LYS A 107 -15.11 -6.52 -1.99
C LYS A 107 -14.88 -7.71 -2.92
N TRP A 108 -14.26 -7.46 -4.07
CA TRP A 108 -13.95 -8.51 -5.02
C TRP A 108 -13.18 -9.67 -4.37
N LEU A 109 -12.14 -9.38 -3.58
CA LEU A 109 -11.40 -10.42 -2.86
C LEU A 109 -12.28 -11.15 -1.83
N CYS A 110 -13.15 -10.43 -1.13
CA CYS A 110 -14.05 -11.02 -0.14
C CYS A 110 -15.13 -11.92 -0.75
N GLU A 111 -15.48 -11.70 -2.01
CA GLU A 111 -16.49 -12.49 -2.75
C GLU A 111 -15.93 -13.81 -3.29
N ILE A 112 -14.60 -13.95 -3.35
CA ILE A 112 -13.96 -15.21 -3.77
C ILE A 112 -14.16 -16.28 -2.69
N ASP A 113 -14.78 -17.39 -3.08
CA ASP A 113 -15.03 -18.52 -2.18
C ASP A 113 -13.70 -19.17 -1.73
N GLY A 114 -13.58 -19.39 -0.43
CA GLY A 114 -12.42 -20.02 0.19
C GLY A 114 -11.29 -19.05 0.56
N ILE A 115 -11.43 -17.75 0.34
CA ILE A 115 -10.61 -16.73 1.00
C ILE A 115 -11.09 -16.58 2.45
N ASP A 116 -10.19 -16.74 3.42
CA ASP A 116 -10.51 -16.67 4.85
C ASP A 116 -10.35 -15.24 5.39
N GLY A 117 -9.51 -14.44 4.75
CA GLY A 117 -9.27 -13.05 5.13
C GLY A 117 -8.49 -12.28 4.07
N VAL A 118 -8.22 -11.01 4.36
CA VAL A 118 -7.43 -10.13 3.47
C VAL A 118 -6.31 -9.50 4.28
N CYS A 119 -5.10 -9.55 3.72
CA CYS A 119 -3.93 -8.87 4.24
C CYS A 119 -3.72 -7.55 3.51
N LEU A 120 -3.79 -6.45 4.25
CA LEU A 120 -3.55 -5.10 3.73
C LEU A 120 -2.05 -4.82 3.71
N ASP A 121 -1.48 -4.66 2.52
CA ASP A 121 -0.10 -4.23 2.31
C ASP A 121 -0.05 -2.93 1.53
N TYR A 122 1.09 -2.23 1.58
CA TYR A 122 1.26 -0.89 0.98
C TYR A 122 0.20 0.13 1.46
N CYS A 123 -0.35 -0.06 2.67
CA CYS A 123 -1.24 0.91 3.30
C CYS A 123 -0.41 2.02 3.95
N ARG A 124 0.24 2.81 3.14
CA ARG A 124 1.22 3.84 3.50
C ARG A 124 1.51 4.77 2.32
N LEU A 125 2.25 5.85 2.57
CA LEU A 125 2.88 6.63 1.51
C LEU A 125 4.21 6.00 1.07
N VAL A 126 4.89 6.63 0.12
CA VAL A 126 6.24 6.22 -0.33
C VAL A 126 7.23 6.38 0.82
N ASP A 127 8.16 5.45 0.94
CA ASP A 127 9.20 5.52 1.97
C ASP A 127 10.11 6.74 1.75
N VAL A 128 10.32 7.51 2.80
CA VAL A 128 11.20 8.70 2.78
C VAL A 128 12.64 8.36 3.12
N VAL A 129 12.87 7.18 3.70
CA VAL A 129 14.21 6.67 4.04
C VAL A 129 14.55 5.53 3.08
N LEU A 130 15.64 5.70 2.32
CA LEU A 130 16.12 4.66 1.44
C LEU A 130 16.78 3.53 2.22
N PRO A 131 16.52 2.28 1.83
CA PRO A 131 17.37 1.18 2.25
C PRO A 131 18.85 1.48 1.96
N ILE A 132 19.73 1.13 2.89
CA ILE A 132 21.18 1.39 2.76
C ILE A 132 21.73 0.86 1.42
N SER A 133 21.25 -0.30 0.98
CA SER A 133 21.63 -0.88 -0.32
C SER A 133 21.28 -0.01 -1.54
N LEU A 134 20.27 0.84 -1.43
CA LEU A 134 19.88 1.77 -2.50
C LEU A 134 20.56 3.13 -2.37
N SER A 135 20.93 3.57 -1.17
CA SER A 135 21.58 4.85 -0.94
C SER A 135 22.89 4.97 -1.73
N TYR A 136 23.63 3.88 -1.89
CA TYR A 136 24.84 3.84 -2.71
C TYR A 136 24.59 4.17 -4.19
N ASN A 137 23.44 3.75 -4.73
CA ASN A 137 23.10 4.01 -6.13
C ASN A 137 22.84 5.49 -6.41
N TYR A 138 22.48 6.24 -5.36
CA TYR A 138 22.20 7.69 -5.46
C TYR A 138 23.34 8.54 -4.92
N ASN A 139 24.43 7.92 -4.43
CA ASN A 139 25.56 8.59 -3.80
C ASN A 139 25.14 9.57 -2.71
N ILE A 140 24.24 9.14 -1.84
CA ILE A 140 23.71 9.93 -0.73
C ILE A 140 23.93 9.25 0.61
N THR A 141 24.01 10.07 1.65
CA THR A 141 23.93 9.66 3.05
C THR A 141 22.68 10.29 3.64
N GLN A 142 21.80 9.48 4.23
CA GLN A 142 20.62 9.98 4.95
C GLN A 142 20.89 9.97 6.46
N ASP A 143 21.30 11.10 6.99
CA ASP A 143 21.54 11.32 8.43
C ASP A 143 20.27 11.89 9.12
N GLY A 144 19.11 11.31 8.82
CA GLY A 144 17.81 11.78 9.34
C GLY A 144 17.18 12.91 8.54
N GLU A 145 17.72 13.20 7.36
CA GLU A 145 17.10 14.15 6.42
C GLU A 145 16.05 13.45 5.54
N VAL A 146 14.95 14.14 5.31
CA VAL A 146 13.92 13.73 4.35
C VAL A 146 14.11 14.53 3.07
N PHE A 147 14.52 13.85 2.00
CA PHE A 147 14.76 14.48 0.72
C PHE A 147 13.44 14.83 0.01
N PRO A 148 13.26 16.07 -0.49
CA PRO A 148 12.01 16.51 -1.10
C PRO A 148 11.50 15.63 -2.24
N GLN A 149 12.40 15.07 -3.04
CA GLN A 149 12.05 14.19 -4.17
C GLN A 149 11.44 12.85 -3.75
N TRP A 150 11.59 12.44 -2.49
CA TRP A 150 11.03 11.20 -1.94
C TRP A 150 9.99 11.42 -0.84
N ASP A 151 9.77 12.67 -0.47
CA ASP A 151 8.73 13.06 0.49
C ASP A 151 7.40 13.26 -0.27
N PHE A 152 6.51 12.29 -0.16
CA PHE A 152 5.21 12.26 -0.82
C PHE A 152 4.06 12.61 0.13
N GLY A 153 2.86 12.73 -0.40
CA GLY A 153 1.68 13.22 0.31
C GLY A 153 1.34 14.66 0.00
N TYR A 154 2.00 15.27 -1.00
CA TYR A 154 1.80 16.67 -1.39
C TYR A 154 0.87 16.81 -2.61
N HIS A 155 -0.02 15.85 -2.82
CA HIS A 155 -1.06 15.98 -3.84
C HIS A 155 -1.94 17.22 -3.55
N PRO A 156 -2.37 18.00 -4.57
CA PRO A 156 -3.18 19.20 -4.35
C PRO A 156 -4.38 18.98 -3.44
N ALA A 157 -5.09 17.86 -3.57
CA ALA A 157 -6.23 17.54 -2.69
C ALA A 157 -5.81 17.33 -1.22
N MET A 158 -4.65 16.71 -0.96
CA MET A 158 -4.11 16.58 0.40
C MET A 158 -3.79 17.94 1.02
N LEU A 159 -3.17 18.81 0.24
CA LEU A 159 -2.80 20.16 0.68
C LEU A 159 -4.04 21.02 0.95
N GLU A 160 -5.06 20.91 0.09
CA GLU A 160 -6.32 21.65 0.25
C GLU A 160 -7.06 21.21 1.52
N GLU A 161 -7.18 19.89 1.77
CA GLU A 161 -7.82 19.40 3.00
C GLU A 161 -7.05 19.84 4.24
N PHE A 162 -5.72 19.73 4.23
CA PHE A 162 -4.89 20.17 5.35
C PHE A 162 -5.02 21.66 5.61
N GLN A 163 -4.92 22.48 4.57
CA GLN A 163 -5.06 23.93 4.69
C GLN A 163 -6.45 24.34 5.22
N LYS A 164 -7.49 23.65 4.80
CA LYS A 164 -8.85 23.87 5.31
C LYS A 164 -8.98 23.55 6.79
N GLU A 165 -8.30 22.50 7.27
CA GLU A 165 -8.36 22.06 8.66
C GLU A 165 -7.45 22.88 9.58
N PHE A 166 -6.22 23.17 9.16
CA PHE A 166 -5.20 23.78 9.98
C PHE A 166 -4.90 25.25 9.68
N GLY A 167 -5.39 25.79 8.57
CA GLY A 167 -5.31 27.20 8.22
C GLY A 167 -3.99 27.66 7.58
N TYR A 168 -3.10 26.74 7.17
CA TYR A 168 -1.85 27.05 6.47
C TYR A 168 -1.45 25.93 5.51
N ASP A 169 -0.56 26.25 4.56
CA ASP A 169 0.05 25.27 3.67
C ASP A 169 1.31 24.69 4.34
N PRO A 170 1.45 23.36 4.50
CA PRO A 170 2.61 22.78 5.15
C PRO A 170 3.92 23.12 4.43
N ARG A 171 3.88 23.43 3.13
CA ARG A 171 5.05 23.84 2.33
C ARG A 171 5.61 25.23 2.72
N GLU A 172 4.87 26.02 3.50
CA GLU A 172 5.33 27.29 4.05
C GLU A 172 6.26 27.12 5.25
N GLN A 173 6.33 25.90 5.82
CA GLN A 173 7.27 25.59 6.88
C GLN A 173 8.70 25.45 6.35
N GLU A 174 9.70 25.76 7.16
CA GLU A 174 11.12 25.62 6.81
C GLU A 174 11.44 24.16 6.44
N ASP A 175 10.93 23.20 7.19
CA ASP A 175 11.00 21.78 6.89
C ASP A 175 9.62 21.13 7.13
N PRO A 176 8.80 20.98 6.08
CA PRO A 176 7.50 20.33 6.19
C PRO A 176 7.54 18.91 6.74
N SER A 177 8.65 18.19 6.51
CA SER A 177 8.80 16.81 7.02
C SER A 177 8.88 16.74 8.56
N ARG A 178 9.12 17.86 9.24
CA ARG A 178 9.14 17.98 10.71
C ARG A 178 7.90 18.64 11.30
N ASP A 179 6.95 19.03 10.46
CA ASP A 179 5.67 19.55 10.93
C ASP A 179 4.81 18.41 11.49
N ALA A 180 4.67 18.38 12.81
CA ALA A 180 3.94 17.31 13.50
C ALA A 180 2.46 17.24 13.10
N LYS A 181 1.82 18.37 12.75
CA LYS A 181 0.42 18.37 12.28
C LYS A 181 0.32 17.76 10.89
N TRP A 182 1.25 18.12 10.00
CA TRP A 182 1.30 17.56 8.66
C TRP A 182 1.59 16.05 8.67
N GLN A 183 2.54 15.62 9.51
CA GLN A 183 2.82 14.20 9.69
C GLN A 183 1.58 13.45 10.20
N GLN A 184 0.94 13.94 11.27
CA GLN A 184 -0.25 13.30 11.84
C GLN A 184 -1.40 13.26 10.83
N PHE A 185 -1.65 14.36 10.13
CA PHE A 185 -2.69 14.41 9.10
C PHE A 185 -2.48 13.34 8.02
N ARG A 186 -1.25 13.17 7.51
CA ARG A 186 -0.93 12.12 6.54
C ARG A 186 -1.20 10.72 7.11
N CYS A 187 -0.79 10.47 8.35
CA CYS A 187 -1.10 9.22 9.05
C CYS A 187 -2.60 8.97 9.19
N ASP A 188 -3.36 10.01 9.51
CA ASP A 188 -4.81 9.90 9.69
C ASP A 188 -5.50 9.54 8.37
N LYS A 189 -5.04 10.11 7.23
CA LYS A 189 -5.57 9.76 5.90
C LYS A 189 -5.29 8.31 5.49
N ILE A 190 -4.11 7.79 5.82
CA ILE A 190 -3.83 6.36 5.66
C ILE A 190 -4.72 5.50 6.56
N THR A 191 -4.90 5.92 7.80
CA THR A 191 -5.76 5.23 8.77
C THR A 191 -7.23 5.20 8.30
N GLU A 192 -7.74 6.28 7.71
CA GLU A 192 -9.06 6.32 7.09
C GLU A 192 -9.21 5.25 6.01
N CYS A 193 -8.23 5.13 5.10
CA CYS A 193 -8.24 4.10 4.07
C CYS A 193 -8.19 2.68 4.65
N ALA A 194 -7.33 2.46 5.66
CA ALA A 194 -7.22 1.16 6.32
C ALA A 194 -8.53 0.75 7.01
N ASN A 195 -9.17 1.68 7.72
CA ASN A 195 -10.43 1.44 8.39
C ASN A 195 -11.55 1.12 7.39
N LEU A 196 -11.64 1.87 6.29
CA LEU A 196 -12.62 1.65 5.24
C LEU A 196 -12.54 0.23 4.65
N MET A 197 -11.32 -0.24 4.36
CA MET A 197 -11.10 -1.61 3.88
C MET A 197 -11.39 -2.63 4.98
N ALA A 198 -10.94 -2.38 6.22
CA ALA A 198 -11.17 -3.28 7.35
C ALA A 198 -12.66 -3.46 7.67
N GLU A 199 -13.44 -2.39 7.64
CA GLU A 199 -14.90 -2.46 7.80
C GLU A 199 -15.55 -3.26 6.67
N THR A 200 -15.10 -3.05 5.44
CA THR A 200 -15.55 -3.82 4.28
C THR A 200 -15.27 -5.31 4.49
N ILE A 201 -14.04 -5.71 4.83
CA ILE A 201 -13.67 -7.12 5.04
C ILE A 201 -14.50 -7.75 6.16
N ARG A 202 -14.65 -7.04 7.29
CA ARG A 202 -15.45 -7.53 8.43
C ARG A 202 -16.93 -7.68 8.08
N SER A 203 -17.48 -6.86 7.19
CA SER A 203 -18.87 -6.99 6.74
C SER A 203 -19.15 -8.30 5.99
N TYR A 204 -18.11 -8.92 5.41
CA TYR A 204 -18.16 -10.26 4.81
C TYR A 204 -17.83 -11.39 5.82
N GLY A 205 -17.65 -11.07 7.10
CA GLY A 205 -17.29 -12.04 8.14
C GLY A 205 -15.86 -12.57 8.04
N LYS A 206 -14.98 -11.88 7.31
CA LYS A 206 -13.60 -12.31 7.04
C LYS A 206 -12.59 -11.65 7.96
N VAL A 207 -11.41 -12.27 8.09
CA VAL A 207 -10.32 -11.79 8.93
C VAL A 207 -9.55 -10.67 8.23
N VAL A 208 -9.20 -9.63 8.99
CA VAL A 208 -8.32 -8.54 8.53
C VAL A 208 -6.94 -8.74 9.13
N THR A 209 -5.94 -8.72 8.27
CA THR A 209 -4.53 -8.64 8.68
C THR A 209 -3.86 -7.48 7.97
N ALA A 210 -2.70 -7.06 8.44
CA ALA A 210 -1.92 -6.01 7.80
C ALA A 210 -0.42 -6.32 7.87
N SER A 211 0.33 -5.79 6.91
CA SER A 211 1.79 -5.91 6.81
C SER A 211 2.44 -4.53 7.04
N PRO A 212 2.45 -4.01 8.29
CA PRO A 212 3.09 -2.75 8.61
C PRO A 212 4.61 -2.93 8.74
N PHE A 213 5.35 -1.83 8.72
CA PHE A 213 6.76 -1.85 9.08
C PHE A 213 6.98 -2.34 10.52
N ALA A 214 8.00 -3.17 10.71
CA ALA A 214 8.30 -3.81 12.00
C ALA A 214 8.80 -2.86 13.11
N THR A 215 9.17 -1.62 12.77
CA THR A 215 9.77 -0.66 13.71
C THR A 215 8.89 0.57 13.91
N PRO A 216 8.10 0.63 15.00
CA PRO A 216 7.19 1.76 15.26
C PRO A 216 7.88 3.13 15.31
N LYS A 217 9.14 3.18 15.79
CA LYS A 217 9.91 4.44 15.87
C LYS A 217 10.43 4.93 14.52
N VAL A 218 10.63 4.04 13.56
CA VAL A 218 11.04 4.40 12.18
C VAL A 218 9.82 4.69 11.34
N ALA A 219 8.70 4.05 11.62
CA ALA A 219 7.43 4.32 10.93
C ALA A 219 6.97 5.77 11.09
N SER A 220 7.26 6.43 12.22
CA SER A 220 6.94 7.86 12.41
C SER A 220 7.75 8.82 11.50
N PHE A 221 8.80 8.33 10.84
CA PHE A 221 9.57 9.06 9.82
C PHE A 221 9.23 8.62 8.39
N MET A 222 8.40 7.57 8.24
CA MET A 222 8.09 6.96 6.94
C MET A 222 6.67 7.26 6.46
N VAL A 223 5.93 8.06 7.20
CA VAL A 223 4.53 8.41 6.87
C VAL A 223 4.43 9.80 6.34
#